data_2eb23e808c60add0123f58bf131f1748
#
_entry.id   2eb23e808c60add0123f58bf131f1748
#
_cell.length_a   1.000
_cell.length_b   1.000
_cell.length_c   1.000
_cell.angle_alpha   90.00
_cell.angle_beta   90.00
_cell.angle_gamma   90.00
#
_symmetry.space_group_name_H-M   'P 1'
#
loop_
_entity.id
_entity.type
_entity.pdbx_description
1 polymer ?
#
loop_
_entity_poly.entity_id
_entity_poly.type
_entity_poly.pdbx_seq_one_letter_code
_entity_poly.pdbx_strand_id
1 'polypeptide(L)'
;QAAKGNNGIIKSKYLIFGVESNGYKEAKSRLNNIEKDVIRNLNNIGTLARGLDGKERLRILHEYFNQDTMEPFRFSFKDLAESGKSVKDYIAPPGFDFRYPSRFKSGNMYGCVSYLDIIAPKFTDELIKHLLDIDANLTISMHMQTEDPVKAIKKLKAVISNIQKMKIEEQKKAVRSGYDMDIL
;
A
#
# COMPACT_ATOMS: atom_id res chain seq x y z
N GLN A 1 1.51 22.99 -0.43
CA GLN A 1 0.12 23.40 -0.17
C GLN A 1 -0.68 22.13 0.12
N ALA A 2 -1.19 21.98 1.35
CA ALA A 2 -2.12 20.92 1.68
C ALA A 2 -3.42 21.20 0.92
N ALA A 3 -3.86 20.23 0.11
CA ALA A 3 -5.15 20.35 -0.56
C ALA A 3 -6.24 20.31 0.53
N LYS A 4 -6.98 21.42 0.68
CA LYS A 4 -8.18 21.45 1.50
C LYS A 4 -9.22 20.54 0.84
N GLY A 5 -9.54 19.43 1.49
CA GLY A 5 -10.74 18.68 1.12
C GLY A 5 -12.00 19.50 1.37
N ASN A 6 -13.11 19.14 0.75
CA ASN A 6 -14.39 19.86 0.85
C ASN A 6 -14.89 20.08 2.29
N ASN A 7 -14.35 19.37 3.27
CA ASN A 7 -14.75 19.40 4.69
C ASN A 7 -13.77 20.17 5.58
N GLY A 8 -12.82 20.92 5.01
CA GLY A 8 -11.80 21.65 5.78
C GLY A 8 -10.69 20.75 6.37
N ILE A 9 -10.69 19.45 6.10
CA ILE A 9 -9.70 18.49 6.56
C ILE A 9 -8.43 18.65 5.74
N ILE A 10 -7.30 18.82 6.43
CA ILE A 10 -5.98 18.85 5.78
C ILE A 10 -5.54 17.40 5.57
N LYS A 11 -5.48 16.95 4.32
CA LYS A 11 -5.00 15.63 3.96
C LYS A 11 -3.51 15.69 3.61
N SER A 12 -2.68 14.97 4.37
CA SER A 12 -1.27 14.74 4.04
C SER A 12 -1.13 13.40 3.32
N LYS A 13 -0.31 13.37 2.28
CA LYS A 13 -0.06 12.17 1.49
C LYS A 13 1.41 11.81 1.58
N TYR A 14 1.69 10.54 1.85
CA TYR A 14 3.05 10.03 1.99
C TYR A 14 3.25 8.86 1.03
N LEU A 15 4.43 8.80 0.42
CA LEU A 15 4.89 7.66 -0.36
C LEU A 15 6.06 7.02 0.38
N ILE A 16 5.98 5.72 0.60
CA ILE A 16 7.04 4.94 1.25
C ILE A 16 7.47 3.85 0.26
N PHE A 17 8.76 3.76 -0.01
CA PHE A 17 9.32 2.71 -0.85
C PHE A 17 10.50 2.04 -0.15
N GLY A 18 10.63 0.76 -0.41
CA GLY A 18 11.74 -0.07 0.04
C GLY A 18 12.45 -0.72 -1.14
N VAL A 19 13.69 -1.08 -0.96
CA VAL A 19 14.48 -1.84 -1.94
C VAL A 19 15.15 -3.01 -1.24
N GLU A 20 15.18 -4.14 -1.89
CA GLU A 20 16.01 -5.27 -1.49
C GLU A 20 17.41 -5.08 -2.06
N SER A 21 18.45 -5.28 -1.23
CA SER A 21 19.83 -5.10 -1.62
C SER A 21 20.76 -5.91 -0.72
N ASN A 22 21.88 -6.34 -1.28
CA ASN A 22 22.90 -7.11 -0.56
C ASN A 22 23.77 -6.26 0.38
N GLY A 23 23.62 -4.93 0.39
CA GLY A 23 24.40 -4.07 1.27
C GLY A 23 23.91 -2.62 1.34
N TYR A 24 24.25 -1.96 2.46
CA TYR A 24 23.81 -0.59 2.76
C TYR A 24 24.16 0.43 1.69
N LYS A 25 25.38 0.38 1.14
CA LYS A 25 25.84 1.36 0.12
C LYS A 25 25.00 1.26 -1.16
N GLU A 26 24.72 0.04 -1.60
CA GLU A 26 23.90 -0.22 -2.76
C GLU A 26 22.45 0.20 -2.51
N ALA A 27 21.87 -0.21 -1.37
CA ALA A 27 20.53 0.18 -0.97
C ALA A 27 20.35 1.70 -0.95
N LYS A 28 21.30 2.42 -0.34
CA LYS A 28 21.30 3.90 -0.29
C LYS A 28 21.33 4.52 -1.69
N SER A 29 22.19 4.02 -2.58
CA SER A 29 22.29 4.53 -3.94
C SER A 29 20.98 4.30 -4.71
N ARG A 30 20.40 3.10 -4.63
CA ARG A 30 19.14 2.76 -5.27
C ARG A 30 17.98 3.61 -4.75
N LEU A 31 17.86 3.76 -3.42
CA LEU A 31 16.83 4.59 -2.80
C LEU A 31 16.95 6.06 -3.21
N ASN A 32 18.14 6.62 -3.23
CA ASN A 32 18.37 8.00 -3.67
C ASN A 32 17.96 8.22 -5.13
N ASN A 33 18.19 7.25 -6.01
CA ASN A 33 17.78 7.35 -7.40
C ASN A 33 16.25 7.29 -7.53
N ILE A 34 15.59 6.34 -6.83
CA ILE A 34 14.13 6.23 -6.80
C ILE A 34 13.51 7.52 -6.27
N GLU A 35 14.03 8.06 -5.16
CA GLU A 35 13.53 9.32 -4.58
C GLU A 35 13.58 10.46 -5.58
N LYS A 36 14.72 10.67 -6.25
CA LYS A 36 14.88 11.70 -7.28
C LYS A 36 13.91 11.53 -8.43
N ASP A 37 13.74 10.30 -8.92
CA ASP A 37 12.84 9.99 -10.03
C ASP A 37 11.38 10.23 -9.63
N VAL A 38 10.97 9.80 -8.45
CA VAL A 38 9.61 10.02 -7.93
C VAL A 38 9.33 11.51 -7.76
N ILE A 39 10.24 12.25 -7.10
CA ILE A 39 10.08 13.70 -6.92
C ILE A 39 9.98 14.42 -8.27
N ARG A 40 10.83 14.08 -9.23
CA ARG A 40 10.80 14.65 -10.57
C ARG A 40 9.46 14.38 -11.27
N ASN A 41 8.98 13.13 -11.22
CA ASN A 41 7.73 12.74 -11.86
C ASN A 41 6.52 13.44 -11.21
N LEU A 42 6.50 13.55 -9.88
CA LEU A 42 5.45 14.28 -9.16
C LEU A 42 5.46 15.77 -9.49
N ASN A 43 6.64 16.39 -9.56
CA ASN A 43 6.79 17.80 -9.94
C ASN A 43 6.31 18.04 -11.38
N ASN A 44 6.57 17.11 -12.30
CA ASN A 44 6.13 17.22 -13.70
C ASN A 44 4.59 17.23 -13.84
N ILE A 45 3.86 16.64 -12.92
CA ILE A 45 2.39 16.69 -12.87
C ILE A 45 1.85 17.79 -11.96
N GLY A 46 2.69 18.74 -11.56
CA GLY A 46 2.30 19.90 -10.75
C GLY A 46 2.15 19.61 -9.25
N THR A 47 2.63 18.46 -8.77
CA THR A 47 2.59 18.10 -7.35
C THR A 47 3.93 18.38 -6.70
N LEU A 48 3.95 19.21 -5.65
CA LEU A 48 5.17 19.46 -4.88
C LEU A 48 5.45 18.28 -3.96
N ALA A 49 6.63 17.68 -4.10
CA ALA A 49 7.09 16.58 -3.27
C ALA A 49 8.50 16.86 -2.76
N ARG A 50 8.81 16.36 -1.56
CA ARG A 50 10.16 16.40 -0.98
C ARG A 50 10.45 15.13 -0.19
N GLY A 51 11.72 14.81 -0.06
CA GLY A 51 12.17 13.79 0.87
C GLY A 51 11.94 14.19 2.33
N LEU A 52 11.77 13.22 3.18
CA LEU A 52 11.65 13.38 4.63
C LEU A 52 12.96 12.99 5.31
N ASP A 53 13.34 13.75 6.32
CA ASP A 53 14.46 13.36 7.18
C ASP A 53 14.08 12.22 8.14
N GLY A 54 15.07 11.68 8.86
CA GLY A 54 14.86 10.57 9.78
C GLY A 54 13.89 10.89 10.92
N LYS A 55 13.95 12.11 11.45
CA LYS A 55 13.06 12.54 12.54
C LYS A 55 11.63 12.78 12.06
N GLU A 56 11.46 13.40 10.90
CA GLU A 56 10.16 13.58 10.26
C GLU A 56 9.49 12.23 9.98
N ARG A 57 10.26 11.26 9.45
CA ARG A 57 9.76 9.90 9.21
C ARG A 57 9.31 9.22 10.49
N LEU A 58 10.08 9.32 11.58
CA LEU A 58 9.70 8.75 12.87
C LEU A 58 8.45 9.39 13.44
N ARG A 59 8.29 10.71 13.28
CA ARG A 59 7.08 11.42 13.69
C ARG A 59 5.85 10.88 12.96
N ILE A 60 5.92 10.71 11.65
CA ILE A 60 4.82 10.19 10.84
C ILE A 60 4.46 8.77 11.26
N LEU A 61 5.46 7.91 11.50
CA LEU A 61 5.21 6.55 11.99
C LEU A 61 4.60 6.55 13.39
N HIS A 62 5.05 7.44 14.28
CA HIS A 62 4.44 7.60 15.61
C HIS A 62 2.97 8.02 15.50
N GLU A 63 2.67 9.06 14.73
CA GLU A 63 1.31 9.55 14.48
C GLU A 63 0.42 8.47 13.84
N TYR A 64 0.99 7.66 12.96
CA TYR A 64 0.29 6.55 12.30
C TYR A 64 -0.11 5.44 13.28
N PHE A 65 0.79 5.05 14.18
CA PHE A 65 0.54 3.98 15.15
C PHE A 65 -0.18 4.45 16.41
N ASN A 66 -0.13 5.73 16.73
CA ASN A 66 -0.70 6.33 17.95
C ASN A 66 -1.78 7.37 17.61
N GLN A 67 -2.76 6.98 16.80
CA GLN A 67 -3.77 7.89 16.23
C GLN A 67 -4.69 8.53 17.28
N ASP A 68 -4.88 7.90 18.44
CA ASP A 68 -5.76 8.40 19.50
C ASP A 68 -5.01 9.05 20.65
N THR A 69 -3.69 9.02 20.65
CA THR A 69 -2.91 9.59 21.73
C THR A 69 -2.69 11.08 21.49
N MET A 70 -3.08 11.89 22.48
CA MET A 70 -2.73 13.31 22.53
C MET A 70 -1.25 13.53 22.92
N GLU A 71 -0.48 12.45 23.07
CA GLU A 71 0.93 12.56 23.41
C GLU A 71 1.74 13.06 22.21
N PRO A 72 2.39 14.21 22.33
CA PRO A 72 3.20 14.74 21.26
C PRO A 72 4.43 13.85 21.05
N PHE A 73 4.79 13.64 19.79
CA PHE A 73 6.01 12.94 19.44
C PHE A 73 7.25 13.63 20.02
N ARG A 74 7.91 12.99 20.97
CA ARG A 74 9.14 13.46 21.61
C ARG A 74 10.30 12.54 21.25
N PHE A 75 11.15 12.98 20.36
CA PHE A 75 12.33 12.24 19.92
C PHE A 75 13.54 13.15 19.84
N SER A 76 14.65 12.68 20.41
CA SER A 76 15.97 13.29 20.31
C SER A 76 17.01 12.19 20.10
N PHE A 77 17.95 12.39 19.19
CA PHE A 77 19.08 11.47 19.00
C PHE A 77 19.96 11.37 20.24
N LYS A 78 20.06 12.44 21.04
CA LYS A 78 20.79 12.46 22.31
C LYS A 78 20.10 11.52 23.31
N ASP A 79 18.78 11.67 23.49
CA ASP A 79 18.01 10.84 24.42
C ASP A 79 18.05 9.36 24.00
N LEU A 80 18.04 9.09 22.69
CA LEU A 80 18.19 7.73 22.16
C LEU A 80 19.53 7.13 22.59
N ALA A 81 20.62 7.87 22.47
CA ALA A 81 21.96 7.38 22.82
C ALA A 81 22.14 7.16 24.33
N GLU A 82 21.48 7.98 25.16
CA GLU A 82 21.63 7.95 26.64
C GLU A 82 20.62 7.01 27.30
N SER A 83 19.44 6.79 26.71
CA SER A 83 18.35 6.04 27.37
C SER A 83 18.39 4.54 27.18
N GLY A 84 19.24 4.00 26.27
CA GLY A 84 19.26 2.60 25.89
C GLY A 84 17.99 2.13 25.15
N LYS A 85 17.06 3.04 24.83
CA LYS A 85 15.87 2.76 24.03
C LYS A 85 16.23 2.51 22.57
N SER A 86 15.41 1.73 21.88
CA SER A 86 15.48 1.61 20.43
C SER A 86 14.59 2.64 19.76
N VAL A 87 14.82 2.90 18.48
CA VAL A 87 13.95 3.76 17.66
C VAL A 87 12.50 3.26 17.66
N LYS A 88 12.29 1.95 17.77
CA LYS A 88 10.96 1.33 17.82
C LYS A 88 10.15 1.76 19.05
N ASP A 89 10.81 2.00 20.17
CA ASP A 89 10.15 2.39 21.41
C ASP A 89 9.49 3.78 21.34
N TYR A 90 9.93 4.60 20.38
CA TYR A 90 9.34 5.92 20.13
C TYR A 90 8.16 5.90 19.17
N ILE A 91 7.96 4.81 18.43
CA ILE A 91 6.90 4.70 17.44
C ILE A 91 5.87 3.61 17.77
N ALA A 92 6.22 2.69 18.67
CA ALA A 92 5.35 1.58 19.04
C ALA A 92 4.05 2.10 19.69
N PRO A 93 2.89 1.54 19.31
CA PRO A 93 1.64 1.83 19.99
C PRO A 93 1.62 1.15 21.36
N PRO A 94 0.79 1.63 22.31
CA PRO A 94 0.68 1.04 23.64
C PRO A 94 0.17 -0.41 23.63
N GLY A 95 -0.55 -0.82 22.58
CA GLY A 95 -1.00 -2.19 22.37
C GLY A 95 -2.13 -2.28 21.36
N PHE A 96 -2.36 -3.53 20.91
CA PHE A 96 -3.50 -3.87 20.06
C PHE A 96 -4.38 -4.91 20.76
N ASP A 97 -5.69 -4.74 20.63
CA ASP A 97 -6.69 -5.70 21.08
C ASP A 97 -7.36 -6.35 19.85
N PHE A 98 -7.15 -7.65 19.67
CA PHE A 98 -7.65 -8.46 18.56
C PHE A 98 -8.79 -9.41 18.96
N ARG A 99 -9.53 -9.11 20.03
CA ARG A 99 -10.64 -9.96 20.47
C ARG A 99 -11.76 -10.10 19.43
N TYR A 100 -11.85 -9.16 18.51
CA TYR A 100 -12.85 -9.19 17.44
C TYR A 100 -12.25 -9.70 16.13
N PRO A 101 -12.87 -10.70 15.45
CA PRO A 101 -12.31 -11.29 14.24
C PRO A 101 -12.14 -10.33 13.06
N SER A 102 -13.04 -9.32 12.95
CA SER A 102 -13.09 -8.41 11.80
C SER A 102 -12.46 -7.04 12.04
N ARG A 103 -12.02 -6.78 13.27
CA ARG A 103 -11.50 -5.47 13.66
C ARG A 103 -10.50 -5.58 14.80
N PHE A 104 -9.61 -4.64 14.89
CA PHE A 104 -8.73 -4.48 16.05
C PHE A 104 -9.03 -3.14 16.77
N LYS A 105 -8.62 -3.05 18.02
CA LYS A 105 -8.65 -1.81 18.77
C LYS A 105 -7.23 -1.42 19.14
N SER A 106 -6.88 -0.14 18.97
CA SER A 106 -5.64 0.46 19.45
C SER A 106 -6.00 1.73 20.22
N GLY A 107 -5.75 1.73 21.54
CA GLY A 107 -6.25 2.79 22.42
C GLY A 107 -7.77 2.89 22.33
N ASN A 108 -8.31 4.05 21.94
CA ASN A 108 -9.74 4.29 21.74
C ASN A 108 -10.19 4.16 20.27
N MET A 109 -9.25 3.91 19.34
CA MET A 109 -9.54 3.79 17.93
C MET A 109 -9.83 2.33 17.54
N TYR A 110 -10.76 2.15 16.62
CA TYR A 110 -11.04 0.86 15.99
C TYR A 110 -10.55 0.88 14.56
N GLY A 111 -9.89 -0.19 14.15
CA GLY A 111 -9.40 -0.38 12.79
C GLY A 111 -9.84 -1.71 12.22
N CYS A 112 -9.87 -1.80 10.91
CA CYS A 112 -10.03 -3.04 10.16
C CYS A 112 -9.02 -3.08 9.02
N VAL A 113 -8.71 -4.28 8.56
CA VAL A 113 -7.86 -4.52 7.39
C VAL A 113 -8.69 -5.27 6.37
N SER A 114 -8.69 -4.77 5.15
CA SER A 114 -9.33 -5.42 4.00
C SER A 114 -8.29 -5.61 2.90
N TYR A 115 -8.43 -6.65 2.11
CA TYR A 115 -7.60 -6.86 0.94
C TYR A 115 -8.48 -7.04 -0.30
N LEU A 116 -7.93 -6.68 -1.45
CA LEU A 116 -8.58 -6.91 -2.73
C LEU A 116 -8.20 -8.32 -3.21
N ASP A 117 -9.18 -9.23 -3.18
CA ASP A 117 -8.99 -10.62 -3.62
C ASP A 117 -9.06 -10.73 -5.14
N ILE A 118 -10.04 -10.07 -5.74
CA ILE A 118 -10.24 -10.04 -7.19
C ILE A 118 -10.21 -8.59 -7.65
N ILE A 119 -9.25 -8.28 -8.52
CA ILE A 119 -9.17 -6.97 -9.17
C ILE A 119 -10.02 -7.03 -10.44
N ALA A 120 -10.99 -6.13 -10.56
CA ALA A 120 -11.77 -6.00 -11.80
C ALA A 120 -10.84 -5.75 -13.00
N PRO A 121 -11.18 -6.27 -14.21
CA PRO A 121 -10.36 -6.12 -15.41
C PRO A 121 -10.08 -4.66 -15.81
N LYS A 122 -10.93 -3.75 -15.35
CA LYS A 122 -10.74 -2.29 -15.48
C LYS A 122 -10.62 -1.70 -14.07
N PHE A 123 -9.39 -1.42 -13.68
CA PHE A 123 -9.10 -0.62 -12.50
C PHE A 123 -9.19 0.84 -12.92
N THR A 124 -10.27 1.52 -12.53
CA THR A 124 -10.47 2.93 -12.89
C THR A 124 -9.90 3.85 -11.83
N ASP A 125 -9.44 5.02 -12.23
CA ASP A 125 -8.96 6.08 -11.32
C ASP A 125 -10.04 6.51 -10.31
N GLU A 126 -11.32 6.28 -10.65
CA GLU A 126 -12.46 6.54 -9.78
C GLU A 126 -12.42 5.74 -8.46
N LEU A 127 -11.95 4.49 -8.48
CA LEU A 127 -11.83 3.70 -7.26
C LEU A 127 -10.87 4.36 -6.26
N ILE A 128 -9.70 4.77 -6.74
CA ILE A 128 -8.71 5.48 -5.91
C ILE A 128 -9.30 6.79 -5.38
N LYS A 129 -10.00 7.54 -6.23
CA LYS A 129 -10.67 8.77 -5.83
C LYS A 129 -11.69 8.53 -4.73
N HIS A 130 -12.59 7.55 -4.89
CA HIS A 130 -13.58 7.19 -3.87
C HIS A 130 -12.93 6.75 -2.56
N LEU A 131 -11.85 5.98 -2.61
CA LEU A 131 -11.10 5.59 -1.41
C LEU A 131 -10.48 6.80 -0.71
N LEU A 132 -9.96 7.76 -1.47
CA LEU A 132 -9.37 8.98 -0.91
C LEU A 132 -10.41 9.97 -0.35
N ASP A 133 -11.67 9.84 -0.74
CA ASP A 133 -12.78 10.68 -0.27
C ASP A 133 -13.45 10.13 1.00
N ILE A 134 -13.05 8.94 1.47
CA ILE A 134 -13.53 8.39 2.73
C ILE A 134 -13.09 9.30 3.90
N ASP A 135 -14.05 9.64 4.76
CA ASP A 135 -13.79 10.41 5.99
C ASP A 135 -13.27 9.51 7.11
N ALA A 136 -12.09 8.95 6.91
CA ALA A 136 -11.38 8.10 7.85
C ALA A 136 -9.87 8.16 7.60
N ASN A 137 -9.10 7.74 8.60
CA ASN A 137 -7.68 7.47 8.42
C ASN A 137 -7.51 6.21 7.58
N LEU A 138 -7.07 6.38 6.33
CA LEU A 138 -6.92 5.29 5.37
C LEU A 138 -5.45 5.09 5.02
N THR A 139 -5.02 3.83 5.05
CA THR A 139 -3.72 3.40 4.53
C THR A 139 -3.95 2.40 3.41
N ILE A 140 -3.37 2.67 2.25
CA ILE A 140 -3.39 1.76 1.11
C ILE A 140 -1.98 1.22 0.92
N SER A 141 -1.82 -0.10 1.06
CA SER A 141 -0.57 -0.79 0.75
C SER A 141 -0.68 -1.45 -0.62
N MET A 142 0.24 -1.14 -1.51
CA MET A 142 0.32 -1.73 -2.84
C MET A 142 1.66 -2.45 -2.99
N HIS A 143 1.61 -3.77 -3.12
CA HIS A 143 2.80 -4.59 -3.33
C HIS A 143 2.93 -4.88 -4.82
N MET A 144 4.00 -4.38 -5.43
CA MET A 144 4.31 -4.58 -6.83
C MET A 144 5.60 -5.40 -6.96
N GLN A 145 5.53 -6.47 -7.70
CA GLN A 145 6.69 -7.29 -8.03
C GLN A 145 6.87 -7.31 -9.55
N THR A 146 8.05 -6.94 -10.01
CA THR A 146 8.40 -7.06 -11.42
C THR A 146 8.87 -8.48 -11.72
N GLU A 147 8.29 -9.10 -12.74
CA GLU A 147 8.78 -10.36 -13.29
C GLU A 147 9.59 -10.12 -14.59
N ASP A 148 10.50 -11.04 -14.88
CA ASP A 148 11.15 -11.09 -16.20
C ASP A 148 10.08 -11.19 -17.30
N PRO A 149 10.10 -10.29 -18.31
CA PRO A 149 9.06 -10.25 -19.35
C PRO A 149 8.90 -11.60 -20.08
N VAL A 150 9.99 -12.33 -20.30
CA VAL A 150 9.95 -13.64 -20.98
C VAL A 150 9.24 -14.68 -20.13
N LYS A 151 9.50 -14.69 -18.82
CA LYS A 151 8.81 -15.58 -17.87
C LYS A 151 7.34 -15.22 -17.75
N ALA A 152 7.01 -13.93 -17.68
CA ALA A 152 5.64 -13.45 -17.62
C ALA A 152 4.83 -13.85 -18.85
N ILE A 153 5.40 -13.67 -20.06
CA ILE A 153 4.77 -14.10 -21.33
C ILE A 153 4.54 -15.61 -21.35
N LYS A 154 5.51 -16.41 -20.89
CA LYS A 154 5.35 -17.88 -20.84
C LYS A 154 4.21 -18.27 -19.90
N LYS A 155 4.12 -17.65 -18.71
CA LYS A 155 3.02 -17.90 -17.77
C LYS A 155 1.66 -17.53 -18.37
N LEU A 156 1.56 -16.34 -18.98
CA LEU A 156 0.33 -15.91 -19.63
C LEU A 156 -0.12 -16.86 -20.76
N LYS A 157 0.80 -17.28 -21.61
CA LYS A 157 0.50 -18.25 -22.67
C LYS A 157 0.00 -19.60 -22.11
N ALA A 158 0.59 -20.07 -20.99
CA ALA A 158 0.14 -21.29 -20.33
C ALA A 158 -1.26 -21.14 -19.76
N VAL A 159 -1.57 -20.01 -19.11
CA VAL A 159 -2.91 -19.71 -18.56
C VAL A 159 -3.95 -19.63 -19.69
N ILE A 160 -3.66 -18.90 -20.77
CA ILE A 160 -4.56 -18.78 -21.93
C ILE A 160 -4.84 -20.17 -22.53
N SER A 161 -3.79 -20.99 -22.73
CA SER A 161 -3.96 -22.36 -23.26
C SER A 161 -4.83 -23.22 -22.35
N ASN A 162 -4.70 -23.11 -21.02
CA ASN A 162 -5.52 -23.85 -20.08
C ASN A 162 -6.98 -23.37 -20.11
N ILE A 163 -7.24 -22.07 -20.17
CA ILE A 163 -8.60 -21.52 -20.30
C ILE A 163 -9.25 -22.01 -21.62
N GLN A 164 -8.51 -21.99 -22.72
CA GLN A 164 -9.01 -22.48 -24.01
C GLN A 164 -9.38 -23.98 -23.94
N LYS A 165 -8.53 -24.81 -23.29
CA LYS A 165 -8.84 -26.23 -23.08
C LYS A 165 -10.09 -26.41 -22.23
N MET A 166 -10.21 -25.68 -21.12
CA MET A 166 -11.39 -25.74 -20.27
C MET A 166 -12.66 -25.33 -21.02
N LYS A 167 -12.59 -24.25 -21.82
CA LYS A 167 -13.73 -23.84 -22.67
C LYS A 167 -14.14 -24.92 -23.65
N ILE A 168 -13.19 -25.56 -24.32
CA ILE A 168 -13.46 -26.66 -25.26
C ILE A 168 -14.08 -27.87 -24.53
N GLU A 169 -13.61 -28.19 -23.32
CA GLU A 169 -14.17 -29.29 -22.53
C GLU A 169 -15.59 -28.99 -22.05
N GLU A 170 -15.86 -27.75 -21.64
CA GLU A 170 -17.22 -27.33 -21.27
C GLU A 170 -18.15 -27.34 -22.46
N GLN A 171 -17.72 -26.87 -23.61
CA GLN A 171 -18.49 -26.96 -24.86
C GLN A 171 -18.82 -28.43 -25.23
N LYS A 172 -17.84 -29.34 -25.12
CA LYS A 172 -18.07 -30.77 -25.38
C LYS A 172 -19.05 -31.38 -24.37
N LYS A 173 -19.01 -30.96 -23.10
CA LYS A 173 -19.98 -31.40 -22.07
C LYS A 173 -21.39 -30.88 -22.38
N ALA A 174 -21.50 -29.60 -22.74
CA ALA A 174 -22.78 -28.98 -23.10
C ALA A 174 -23.43 -29.69 -24.29
N VAL A 175 -22.68 -29.96 -25.36
CA VAL A 175 -23.16 -30.72 -26.52
C VAL A 175 -23.61 -32.15 -26.15
N ARG A 176 -22.85 -32.82 -25.27
CA ARG A 176 -23.24 -34.18 -24.79
C ARG A 176 -24.46 -34.18 -23.90
N SER A 177 -24.75 -33.10 -23.18
CA SER A 177 -25.92 -32.93 -22.32
C SER A 177 -27.16 -32.39 -23.03
N GLY A 178 -27.08 -32.15 -24.36
CA GLY A 178 -28.23 -31.70 -25.17
C GLY A 178 -28.60 -30.23 -24.98
N TYR A 179 -27.74 -29.42 -24.39
CA TYR A 179 -27.94 -27.96 -24.32
C TYR A 179 -27.53 -27.29 -25.63
N ASP A 180 -28.48 -26.52 -26.20
CA ASP A 180 -28.28 -25.75 -27.41
C ASP A 180 -27.27 -24.61 -27.16
N MET A 181 -26.29 -24.42 -28.06
CA MET A 181 -25.10 -23.55 -27.85
C MET A 181 -25.36 -22.08 -28.16
N ASP A 182 -26.54 -21.65 -28.46
CA ASP A 182 -26.84 -20.27 -28.86
C ASP A 182 -27.07 -19.30 -27.68
N ILE A 183 -26.83 -19.73 -26.41
CA ILE A 183 -27.12 -18.93 -25.22
C ILE A 183 -25.87 -18.72 -24.32
N LEU A 184 -24.67 -18.94 -24.80
CA LEU A 184 -23.42 -18.63 -24.10
C LEU A 184 -22.52 -17.77 -25.00
#